data_a62696e69fd86b7909aa093dc2e829f1
#
_entry.id   a62696e69fd86b7909aa093dc2e829f1
#
_cell.length_a   1.000
_cell.length_b   1.000
_cell.length_c   1.000
_cell.angle_alpha   90.00
_cell.angle_beta   90.00
_cell.angle_gamma   90.00
#
_symmetry.space_group_name_H-M   'P 1'
#
loop_
_entity.id
_entity.type
_entity.pdbx_description
1 polymer ?
#
loop_
_entity_poly.entity_id
_entity_poly.type
_entity_poly.pdbx_seq_one_letter_code
_entity_poly.pdbx_strand_id
1 'polypeptide(L)'
;VYANAVGAQDGLVYDGGGFIFQNGRLVREGERFVEGTTAAVVDLDRTRRLRMEHTTWRADCEAFVLGGRPVPALRGDGETADTSRLTYPAPAGGSFFLPASSPPPADARDAALDELFEALALGVASYY
;
A
#
# COMPACT_ATOMS: atom_id res chain seq x y z
N VAL A 1 3.15 -2.12 3.30
CA VAL A 1 2.66 -2.99 2.22
C VAL A 1 1.82 -4.08 2.85
N TYR A 2 0.67 -4.33 2.29
CA TYR A 2 -0.21 -5.45 2.62
C TYR A 2 -0.52 -6.22 1.34
N ALA A 3 -0.54 -7.52 1.41
CA ALA A 3 -0.94 -8.41 0.33
C ALA A 3 -1.75 -9.57 0.91
N ASN A 4 -2.71 -10.08 0.16
CA ASN A 4 -3.58 -11.18 0.56
C ASN A 4 -3.61 -12.25 -0.54
N ALA A 5 -4.09 -13.46 -0.19
CA ALA A 5 -4.32 -14.53 -1.15
C ALA A 5 -5.60 -14.28 -1.95
N VAL A 6 -5.67 -14.84 -3.15
CA VAL A 6 -6.88 -14.92 -3.98
C VAL A 6 -7.34 -16.36 -4.03
N GLY A 7 -8.62 -16.60 -3.88
CA GLY A 7 -9.19 -17.94 -4.01
C GLY A 7 -10.31 -18.23 -3.01
N ALA A 8 -10.72 -19.49 -2.93
CA ALA A 8 -11.67 -19.94 -1.94
C ALA A 8 -11.25 -21.28 -1.37
N GLN A 9 -11.44 -21.46 -0.06
CA GLN A 9 -11.17 -22.70 0.66
C GLN A 9 -12.07 -22.81 1.89
N ASP A 10 -12.66 -23.98 2.11
CA ASP A 10 -13.41 -24.33 3.32
C ASP A 10 -14.52 -23.30 3.72
N GLY A 11 -15.25 -22.79 2.71
CA GLY A 11 -16.31 -21.81 2.92
C GLY A 11 -15.84 -20.38 3.14
N LEU A 12 -14.54 -20.11 2.98
CA LEU A 12 -13.94 -18.76 2.99
C LEU A 12 -13.60 -18.33 1.57
N VAL A 13 -13.79 -17.05 1.28
CA VAL A 13 -13.33 -16.41 0.06
C VAL A 13 -12.25 -15.40 0.43
N TYR A 14 -11.11 -15.51 -0.22
CA TYR A 14 -9.98 -14.59 -0.08
C TYR A 14 -10.00 -13.62 -1.25
N ASP A 15 -10.24 -12.36 -0.96
CA ASP A 15 -10.43 -11.32 -1.96
C ASP A 15 -9.12 -10.86 -2.65
N GLY A 16 -7.98 -11.30 -2.14
CA GLY A 16 -6.70 -10.86 -2.69
C GLY A 16 -6.45 -9.39 -2.40
N GLY A 17 -6.07 -8.68 -3.46
CA GLY A 17 -5.75 -7.28 -3.37
C GLY A 17 -4.44 -7.00 -2.65
N GLY A 18 -4.05 -5.75 -2.64
CA GLY A 18 -2.87 -5.29 -1.96
C GLY A 18 -2.93 -3.79 -1.75
N PHE A 19 -2.32 -3.32 -0.69
CA PHE A 19 -2.28 -1.90 -0.39
C PHE A 19 -0.84 -1.44 -0.19
N ILE A 20 -0.48 -0.34 -0.82
CA ILE A 20 0.80 0.33 -0.61
C ILE A 20 0.51 1.68 0.04
N PHE A 21 0.97 1.84 1.27
CA PHE A 21 0.84 3.09 2.02
C PHE A 21 2.21 3.75 2.17
N GLN A 22 2.22 5.07 2.09
CA GLN A 22 3.36 5.89 2.47
C GLN A 22 2.92 7.03 3.39
N ASN A 23 3.57 7.14 4.53
CA ASN A 23 3.30 8.20 5.53
C ASN A 23 1.80 8.30 5.91
N GLY A 24 1.14 7.16 6.11
CA GLY A 24 -0.27 7.07 6.49
C GLY A 24 -1.26 7.32 5.35
N ARG A 25 -0.79 7.47 4.12
CA ARG A 25 -1.65 7.67 2.94
C ARG A 25 -1.59 6.47 2.02
N LEU A 26 -2.74 6.08 1.48
CA LEU A 26 -2.82 5.07 0.42
C LEU A 26 -2.19 5.64 -0.85
N VAL A 27 -1.17 4.95 -1.37
CA VAL A 27 -0.48 5.29 -2.62
C VAL A 27 -1.06 4.50 -3.78
N ARG A 28 -1.30 3.22 -3.55
CA ARG A 28 -1.84 2.32 -4.56
C ARG A 28 -2.66 1.22 -3.89
N GLU A 29 -3.78 0.90 -4.52
CA GLU A 29 -4.61 -0.25 -4.22
C GLU A 29 -4.54 -1.22 -5.40
N GLY A 30 -4.42 -2.50 -5.12
CA GLY A 30 -4.48 -3.59 -6.09
C GLY A 30 -5.92 -4.00 -6.37
N GLU A 31 -6.11 -4.61 -7.50
CA GLU A 31 -7.40 -5.16 -7.91
C GLU A 31 -7.76 -6.34 -7.01
N ARG A 32 -9.04 -6.48 -6.66
CA ARG A 32 -9.54 -7.58 -5.86
C ARG A 32 -10.01 -8.74 -6.75
N PHE A 33 -10.07 -9.92 -6.19
CA PHE A 33 -10.52 -11.16 -6.81
C PHE A 33 -9.70 -11.60 -8.04
N VAL A 34 -8.56 -10.95 -8.28
CA VAL A 34 -7.65 -11.23 -9.40
C VAL A 34 -6.23 -11.41 -8.88
N GLU A 35 -5.54 -12.43 -9.37
CA GLU A 35 -4.11 -12.58 -9.13
C GLU A 35 -3.34 -11.50 -9.89
N GLY A 36 -2.42 -10.82 -9.21
CA GLY A 36 -1.67 -9.77 -9.86
C GLY A 36 -0.55 -9.19 -8.99
N THR A 37 0.16 -8.25 -9.55
CA THR A 37 1.22 -7.51 -8.87
C THR A 37 0.84 -6.03 -8.78
N THR A 38 0.87 -5.50 -7.57
CA THR A 38 0.68 -4.07 -7.32
C THR A 38 2.01 -3.40 -7.10
N ALA A 39 2.34 -2.41 -7.93
CA ALA A 39 3.59 -1.66 -7.83
C ALA A 39 3.32 -0.16 -7.70
N ALA A 40 4.17 0.53 -6.94
CA ALA A 40 4.12 1.97 -6.78
C ALA A 40 5.51 2.56 -6.59
N VAL A 41 5.65 3.80 -7.00
CA VAL A 41 6.85 4.61 -6.70
C VAL A 41 6.58 5.40 -5.43
N VAL A 42 7.52 5.35 -4.49
CA VAL A 42 7.44 6.04 -3.20
C VAL A 42 8.62 7.00 -3.02
N ASP A 43 8.36 8.17 -2.42
CA ASP A 43 9.38 9.18 -2.10
C ASP A 43 9.99 8.90 -0.72
N LEU A 44 11.14 8.23 -0.72
CA LEU A 44 11.86 7.91 0.52
C LEU A 44 12.43 9.16 1.21
N ASP A 45 12.83 10.15 0.47
CA ASP A 45 13.39 11.39 1.04
C ASP A 45 12.31 12.20 1.76
N ARG A 46 11.09 12.20 1.24
CA ARG A 46 9.95 12.76 1.95
C ARG A 46 9.70 12.05 3.28
N THR A 47 9.75 10.73 3.29
CA THR A 47 9.60 9.94 4.52
C THR A 47 10.70 10.27 5.53
N ARG A 48 11.94 10.44 5.08
CA ARG A 48 13.06 10.85 5.95
C ARG A 48 12.83 12.24 6.53
N ARG A 49 12.43 13.22 5.72
CA ARG A 49 12.12 14.58 6.20
C ARG A 49 11.03 14.58 7.26
N LEU A 50 9.90 13.91 7.00
CA LEU A 50 8.80 13.80 7.97
C LEU A 50 9.24 13.17 9.30
N ARG A 51 10.08 12.13 9.26
CA ARG A 51 10.64 11.51 10.47
C ARG A 51 11.56 12.46 11.22
N MET A 52 12.35 13.27 10.52
CA MET A 52 13.21 14.26 11.17
C MET A 52 12.44 15.41 11.80
N GLU A 53 11.30 15.79 11.24
CA GLU A 53 10.43 16.82 11.77
C GLU A 53 9.61 16.33 12.97
N HIS A 54 9.39 15.02 13.07
CA HIS A 54 8.56 14.43 14.13
C HIS A 54 9.37 14.23 15.41
N THR A 55 9.18 15.14 16.37
CA THR A 55 9.97 15.18 17.61
C THR A 55 9.86 13.93 18.47
N THR A 56 8.65 13.38 18.62
CA THR A 56 8.40 12.15 19.38
C THR A 56 9.15 10.97 18.76
N TRP A 57 9.10 10.81 17.43
CA TRP A 57 9.82 9.74 16.74
C TRP A 57 11.34 9.85 16.97
N ARG A 58 11.87 11.06 16.95
CA ARG A 58 13.31 11.31 17.22
C ARG A 58 13.68 10.91 18.64
N ALA A 59 12.90 11.34 19.62
CA ALA A 59 13.13 11.00 21.02
C ALA A 59 13.07 9.49 21.27
N ASP A 60 12.11 8.79 20.66
CA ASP A 60 11.97 7.33 20.76
C ASP A 60 13.17 6.62 20.11
N CYS A 61 13.64 7.09 18.95
CA CYS A 61 14.82 6.54 18.30
C CYS A 61 16.08 6.73 19.14
N GLU A 62 16.27 7.91 19.73
CA GLU A 62 17.40 8.19 20.62
C GLU A 62 17.35 7.28 21.84
N ALA A 63 16.21 7.15 22.50
CA ALA A 63 16.02 6.26 23.64
C ALA A 63 16.29 4.78 23.28
N PHE A 64 15.88 4.35 22.10
CA PHE A 64 16.11 2.99 21.62
C PHE A 64 17.60 2.71 21.40
N VAL A 65 18.31 3.64 20.76
CA VAL A 65 19.76 3.54 20.50
C VAL A 65 20.55 3.59 21.82
N LEU A 66 20.20 4.52 22.72
CA LEU A 66 20.83 4.64 24.04
C LEU A 66 20.58 3.39 24.92
N GLY A 67 19.45 2.72 24.72
CA GLY A 67 19.14 1.44 25.36
C GLY A 67 19.96 0.26 24.85
N GLY A 68 20.94 0.49 23.99
CA GLY A 68 21.85 -0.55 23.48
C GLY A 68 21.21 -1.53 22.49
N ARG A 69 20.08 -1.16 21.89
CA ARG A 69 19.39 -1.96 20.85
C ARG A 69 19.78 -1.46 19.47
N PRO A 70 20.72 -2.10 18.76
CA PRO A 70 21.06 -1.70 17.41
C PRO A 70 19.86 -1.94 16.47
N VAL A 71 19.52 -0.94 15.67
CA VAL A 71 18.59 -1.14 14.56
C VAL A 71 19.34 -1.94 13.49
N PRO A 72 18.90 -3.15 13.14
CA PRO A 72 19.55 -3.92 12.10
C PRO A 72 19.47 -3.15 10.77
N ALA A 73 20.62 -2.85 10.19
CA ALA A 73 20.70 -2.26 8.87
C ALA A 73 20.87 -3.37 7.84
N LEU A 74 19.85 -3.57 7.01
CA LEU A 74 19.95 -4.41 5.84
C LEU A 74 20.51 -3.55 4.70
N ARG A 75 21.67 -3.94 4.18
CA ARG A 75 22.21 -3.37 2.95
C ARG A 75 21.82 -4.28 1.80
N GLY A 76 21.08 -3.74 0.85
CA GLY A 76 20.86 -4.42 -0.42
C GLY A 76 22.06 -4.21 -1.34
N ASP A 77 22.42 -5.24 -2.09
CA ASP A 77 23.48 -5.18 -3.12
C ASP A 77 23.00 -4.47 -4.40
N GLY A 78 21.87 -3.76 -4.34
CA GLY A 78 21.32 -3.04 -5.47
C GLY A 78 22.19 -1.85 -5.89
N GLU A 79 22.47 -1.75 -7.17
CA GLU A 79 22.98 -0.53 -7.75
C GLU A 79 22.08 0.64 -7.36
N THR A 80 22.69 1.78 -7.02
CA THR A 80 21.93 3.01 -6.78
C THR A 80 21.22 3.37 -8.08
N ALA A 81 19.91 3.15 -8.15
CA ALA A 81 19.15 3.50 -9.35
C ALA A 81 19.30 5.00 -9.61
N ASP A 82 19.56 5.35 -10.88
CA ASP A 82 19.58 6.75 -11.30
C ASP A 82 18.16 7.34 -11.12
N THR A 83 17.97 8.04 -10.03
CA THR A 83 16.70 8.66 -9.66
C THR A 83 16.36 9.87 -10.54
N SER A 84 17.30 10.37 -11.35
CA SER A 84 17.05 11.50 -12.25
C SER A 84 16.05 11.19 -13.35
N ARG A 85 15.84 9.89 -13.65
CA ARG A 85 14.91 9.40 -14.67
C ARG A 85 13.59 8.90 -14.12
N LEU A 86 13.38 8.96 -12.79
CA LEU A 86 12.11 8.54 -12.20
C LEU A 86 11.02 9.56 -12.53
N THR A 87 10.06 9.14 -13.31
CA THR A 87 8.82 9.89 -13.48
C THR A 87 7.94 9.60 -12.29
N TYR A 88 7.74 10.57 -11.42
CA TYR A 88 6.79 10.45 -10.33
C TYR A 88 5.37 10.33 -10.89
N PRO A 89 4.58 9.36 -10.44
CA PRO A 89 3.19 9.28 -10.86
C PRO A 89 2.47 10.57 -10.46
N ALA A 90 1.68 11.11 -11.38
CA ALA A 90 0.85 12.25 -11.07
C ALA A 90 -0.06 11.92 -9.87
N PRO A 91 -0.19 12.80 -8.89
CA PRO A 91 -1.08 12.56 -7.75
C PRO A 91 -2.53 12.50 -8.25
N ALA A 92 -3.30 11.52 -7.76
CA ALA A 92 -4.69 11.31 -8.15
C ALA A 92 -5.60 12.54 -7.97
N GLY A 93 -5.24 13.46 -7.07
CA GLY A 93 -5.96 14.71 -6.82
C GLY A 93 -5.26 15.96 -7.37
N GLY A 94 -4.32 15.84 -8.31
CA GLY A 94 -3.56 16.98 -8.84
C GLY A 94 -2.55 17.58 -7.84
N SER A 95 -2.48 17.06 -6.62
CA SER A 95 -1.55 17.51 -5.58
C SER A 95 -1.16 16.37 -4.65
N PHE A 96 0.12 16.27 -4.30
CA PHE A 96 0.59 15.34 -3.27
C PHE A 96 0.22 15.80 -1.85
N PHE A 97 -0.24 16.99 -1.66
CA PHE A 97 -0.54 17.59 -0.36
C PHE A 97 -2.03 17.57 -0.01
N LEU A 98 -2.89 17.50 -1.01
CA LEU A 98 -4.33 17.43 -0.80
C LEU A 98 -4.78 15.98 -0.81
N PRO A 99 -5.72 15.58 0.08
CA PRO A 99 -6.33 14.27 -0.01
C PRO A 99 -7.00 14.13 -1.39
N ALA A 100 -6.83 12.98 -2.01
CA ALA A 100 -7.60 12.65 -3.19
C ALA A 100 -9.08 12.68 -2.80
N SER A 101 -9.83 13.64 -3.31
CA SER A 101 -11.28 13.59 -3.29
C SER A 101 -11.68 12.59 -4.38
N SER A 102 -11.66 11.32 -4.07
CA SER A 102 -12.37 10.36 -4.91
C SER A 102 -13.85 10.72 -4.77
N PRO A 103 -14.55 11.00 -5.86
CA PRO A 103 -16.00 11.09 -5.77
C PRO A 103 -16.50 9.77 -5.15
N PRO A 104 -17.44 9.81 -4.21
CA PRO A 104 -18.06 8.58 -3.75
C PRO A 104 -18.59 7.84 -4.97
N PRO A 105 -18.50 6.49 -5.00
CA PRO A 105 -19.08 5.70 -6.07
C PRO A 105 -20.54 6.17 -6.27
N ALA A 106 -20.95 6.34 -7.51
CA ALA A 106 -22.25 6.93 -7.87
C ALA A 106 -23.44 6.19 -7.23
N ASP A 107 -23.24 4.90 -6.90
CA ASP A 107 -24.10 4.12 -6.04
C ASP A 107 -23.27 3.11 -5.22
N ALA A 108 -23.16 3.36 -3.91
CA ALA A 108 -22.45 2.48 -2.98
C ALA A 108 -23.11 1.09 -2.88
N ARG A 109 -24.40 0.99 -3.19
CA ARG A 109 -25.14 -0.28 -3.20
C ARG A 109 -24.76 -1.13 -4.41
N ASP A 110 -24.67 -0.54 -5.59
CA ASP A 110 -24.29 -1.23 -6.81
C ASP A 110 -22.84 -1.72 -6.72
N ALA A 111 -21.94 -0.89 -6.21
CA ALA A 111 -20.55 -1.29 -5.97
C ALA A 111 -20.44 -2.50 -4.99
N ALA A 112 -21.26 -2.51 -3.94
CA ALA A 112 -21.29 -3.64 -2.99
C ALA A 112 -21.90 -4.91 -3.60
N LEU A 113 -22.87 -4.78 -4.51
CA LEU A 113 -23.45 -5.91 -5.22
C LEU A 113 -22.47 -6.48 -6.25
N ASP A 114 -21.74 -5.65 -6.97
CA ASP A 114 -20.71 -6.07 -7.90
C ASP A 114 -19.60 -6.82 -7.15
N GLU A 115 -19.14 -6.30 -6.01
CA GLU A 115 -18.13 -6.95 -5.17
C GLU A 115 -18.61 -8.31 -4.64
N LEU A 116 -19.88 -8.41 -4.23
CA LEU A 116 -20.49 -9.67 -3.80
C LEU A 116 -20.56 -10.68 -4.95
N PHE A 117 -20.92 -10.21 -6.15
CA PHE A 117 -20.96 -11.06 -7.34
C PHE A 117 -19.59 -11.62 -7.68
N GLU A 118 -18.55 -10.79 -7.70
CA GLU A 118 -17.17 -11.20 -7.93
C GLU A 118 -16.69 -12.23 -6.89
N ALA A 119 -17.00 -12.01 -5.62
CA ALA A 119 -16.66 -12.94 -4.54
C ALA A 119 -17.36 -14.32 -4.73
N LEU A 120 -18.62 -14.32 -5.11
CA LEU A 120 -19.37 -15.55 -5.36
C LEU A 120 -18.85 -16.29 -6.61
N ALA A 121 -18.55 -15.56 -7.68
CA ALA A 121 -17.97 -16.11 -8.90
C ALA A 121 -16.61 -16.76 -8.62
N LEU A 122 -15.75 -16.09 -7.87
CA LEU A 122 -14.46 -16.64 -7.43
C LEU A 122 -14.64 -17.89 -6.56
N GLY A 123 -15.58 -17.86 -5.63
CA GLY A 123 -15.91 -19.01 -4.78
C GLY A 123 -16.28 -20.23 -5.59
N VAL A 124 -17.15 -20.08 -6.58
CA VAL A 124 -17.56 -21.19 -7.47
C VAL A 124 -16.37 -21.66 -8.32
N ALA A 125 -15.64 -20.73 -8.97
CA ALA A 125 -14.52 -21.07 -9.85
C ALA A 125 -13.36 -21.79 -9.15
N SER A 126 -13.18 -21.55 -7.84
CA SER A 126 -12.11 -22.21 -7.06
C SER A 126 -12.41 -23.65 -6.67
N TYR A 127 -13.67 -24.11 -6.84
CA TYR A 127 -14.07 -25.48 -6.54
C TYR A 127 -14.16 -26.40 -7.77
N TYR A 128 -14.03 -25.87 -8.96
CA TYR A 128 -14.05 -26.60 -10.24
C TYR A 128 -12.75 -26.42 -11.01
#